data_5d18843d1cb3ac84e8aa5c3f023395f2
#
_entry.id   5d18843d1cb3ac84e8aa5c3f023395f2
#
_cell.length_a   1.000
_cell.length_b   1.000
_cell.length_c   1.000
_cell.angle_alpha   90.00
_cell.angle_beta   90.00
_cell.angle_gamma   90.00
#
_symmetry.space_group_name_H-M   'P 1'
#
loop_
_entity.id
_entity.type
_entity.pdbx_description
1 polymer ?
#
loop_
_entity_poly.entity_id
_entity_poly.type
_entity_poly.pdbx_seq_one_letter_code
_entity_poly.pdbx_strand_id
1 'polypeptide(L)'
;MSTDSQAPKALRGVGNFIDDRFHLAKTGEKNLRKVFPNHWSFMLGEIALYSFIILLITGVFLTLWFKPSMQEIVYDGPYERLNGVLMSEAYASTLHIDFGVRGGFLVRQIHHWAALIFVASLVVHMLRVFFTGAFRKPREINWLIGVGIFTLAMLEGLFGYSLPDDLPSGMGVRILQGVMLALPLVGTYVSMFLFGGEFPGEDIISRLYMLHILLLPGILLALIVAHFMILWHQKHTQYPGTGRTNKKVVGTPMFPGFAVKAGGFFFFVFAVTVGLSAFVQINPIHLFGPFTPTSITSGLQPDWYMGFMEGSLRIFPNWLDFQIFGYAVPIGVLVPGLVVPGLIFGGLGAWPFIERWITGDHRAHNVADRPRNAPVRTGVGVAGIVFYGLLWLAGSNDILSHTFSISLYWTTYFFRVAVIVGPIIGFVVAKRICLGLQRRDRETLEHGYESGTIQQLPSGEFIEVHKESSAETVHVLESKEEVDRIDAETISSVEAATDANGVEAPAARGLKGRLRAKLAHWYTKDNVSFEGVEAHTGHHLHHGAAEEKEPAQAH
;
A
#
# COMPACT_ATOMS: atom_id res chain seq x y z
N MET A 1 -35.61 16.54 -29.86
CA MET A 1 -36.72 16.30 -28.93
C MET A 1 -36.17 16.48 -27.52
N SER A 2 -36.38 17.67 -26.94
CA SER A 2 -35.98 17.98 -25.54
C SER A 2 -37.10 17.49 -24.63
N THR A 3 -36.88 16.38 -23.95
CA THR A 3 -37.76 15.97 -22.84
C THR A 3 -37.39 16.80 -21.62
N ASP A 4 -38.02 17.95 -21.48
CA ASP A 4 -38.07 18.72 -20.24
C ASP A 4 -38.83 17.89 -19.18
N SER A 5 -38.10 17.02 -18.43
CA SER A 5 -38.63 16.39 -17.23
C SER A 5 -38.70 17.46 -16.13
N GLN A 6 -39.81 18.18 -16.08
CA GLN A 6 -40.05 19.20 -15.05
C GLN A 6 -40.20 18.49 -13.69
N ALA A 7 -39.20 18.57 -12.85
CA ALA A 7 -39.29 18.13 -11.46
C ALA A 7 -40.50 18.77 -10.75
N PRO A 8 -41.22 18.05 -9.87
CA PRO A 8 -42.35 18.57 -9.13
C PRO A 8 -42.04 19.91 -8.44
N LYS A 9 -43.00 20.85 -8.45
CA LYS A 9 -42.84 22.22 -7.89
C LYS A 9 -42.29 22.21 -6.45
N ALA A 10 -42.69 21.23 -5.64
CA ALA A 10 -42.19 21.06 -4.26
C ALA A 10 -40.68 20.75 -4.20
N LEU A 11 -40.18 19.87 -5.08
CA LEU A 11 -38.74 19.54 -5.15
C LEU A 11 -37.92 20.74 -5.64
N ARG A 12 -38.43 21.56 -6.54
CA ARG A 12 -37.80 22.83 -6.97
C ARG A 12 -37.74 23.83 -5.82
N GLY A 13 -38.79 23.95 -5.01
CA GLY A 13 -38.80 24.83 -3.84
C GLY A 13 -37.74 24.45 -2.80
N VAL A 14 -37.63 23.19 -2.48
CA VAL A 14 -36.58 22.66 -1.57
C VAL A 14 -35.20 22.84 -2.17
N GLY A 15 -35.03 22.55 -3.46
CA GLY A 15 -33.75 22.73 -4.16
C GLY A 15 -33.28 24.20 -4.12
N ASN A 16 -34.17 25.14 -4.44
CA ASN A 16 -33.84 26.57 -4.38
C ASN A 16 -33.54 27.03 -2.95
N PHE A 17 -34.30 26.57 -1.95
CA PHE A 17 -34.09 26.90 -0.56
C PHE A 17 -32.68 26.46 -0.05
N ILE A 18 -32.24 25.29 -0.48
CA ILE A 18 -30.91 24.76 -0.14
C ILE A 18 -29.83 25.52 -0.92
N ASP A 19 -30.06 25.77 -2.21
CA ASP A 19 -29.07 26.44 -3.06
C ASP A 19 -28.83 27.90 -2.66
N ASP A 20 -29.86 28.62 -2.28
CA ASP A 20 -29.79 30.00 -1.78
C ASP A 20 -28.89 30.11 -0.51
N ARG A 21 -28.75 29.04 0.28
CA ARG A 21 -27.99 29.03 1.53
C ARG A 21 -26.61 28.45 1.37
N PHE A 22 -26.44 27.46 0.54
CA PHE A 22 -25.19 26.69 0.42
C PHE A 22 -24.49 26.83 -0.92
N HIS A 23 -25.12 27.51 -1.91
CA HIS A 23 -24.61 27.68 -3.29
C HIS A 23 -24.19 26.35 -3.93
N LEU A 24 -25.00 25.28 -3.67
CA LEU A 24 -24.66 23.92 -4.09
C LEU A 24 -24.74 23.72 -5.59
N ALA A 25 -25.61 24.43 -6.32
CA ALA A 25 -25.76 24.25 -7.75
C ALA A 25 -24.46 24.59 -8.50
N LYS A 26 -23.87 25.75 -8.24
CA LYS A 26 -22.60 26.19 -8.88
C LYS A 26 -21.42 25.31 -8.46
N THR A 27 -21.33 24.99 -7.16
CA THR A 27 -20.27 24.13 -6.61
C THR A 27 -20.43 22.69 -7.12
N GLY A 28 -21.67 22.19 -7.17
CA GLY A 28 -22.02 20.88 -7.71
C GLY A 28 -21.65 20.75 -9.18
N GLU A 29 -22.03 21.71 -10.03
CA GLU A 29 -21.70 21.71 -11.45
C GLU A 29 -20.17 21.63 -11.68
N LYS A 30 -19.40 22.46 -10.97
CA LYS A 30 -17.94 22.45 -11.05
C LYS A 30 -17.35 21.08 -10.65
N ASN A 31 -17.88 20.47 -9.59
CA ASN A 31 -17.41 19.20 -9.08
C ASN A 31 -17.79 18.02 -9.99
N LEU A 32 -19.01 18.02 -10.56
CA LEU A 32 -19.48 17.00 -11.49
C LEU A 32 -18.71 16.99 -12.82
N ARG A 33 -18.18 18.15 -13.23
CA ARG A 33 -17.33 18.28 -14.42
C ARG A 33 -15.86 17.98 -14.18
N LYS A 34 -15.44 17.71 -12.94
CA LYS A 34 -14.06 17.41 -12.62
C LYS A 34 -13.61 16.14 -13.34
N VAL A 35 -12.42 16.18 -13.96
CA VAL A 35 -11.87 15.07 -14.75
C VAL A 35 -11.00 14.17 -13.89
N PHE A 36 -11.22 12.86 -14.00
CA PHE A 36 -10.40 11.82 -13.38
C PHE A 36 -9.63 11.04 -14.43
N PRO A 37 -8.33 10.75 -14.21
CA PRO A 37 -7.52 9.98 -15.13
C PRO A 37 -8.04 8.54 -15.26
N ASN A 38 -8.00 8.00 -16.47
CA ASN A 38 -8.41 6.63 -16.75
C ASN A 38 -7.21 5.69 -16.68
N HIS A 39 -7.10 4.91 -15.62
CA HIS A 39 -6.16 3.79 -15.53
C HIS A 39 -6.63 2.84 -14.43
N TRP A 40 -6.58 1.53 -14.68
CA TRP A 40 -7.05 0.51 -13.74
C TRP A 40 -6.41 0.60 -12.34
N SER A 41 -5.13 0.97 -12.27
CA SER A 41 -4.41 1.06 -10.98
C SER A 41 -4.92 2.16 -10.04
N PHE A 42 -5.71 3.11 -10.54
CA PHE A 42 -6.36 4.11 -9.70
C PHE A 42 -7.54 3.52 -8.92
N MET A 43 -8.12 2.42 -9.42
CA MET A 43 -9.22 1.71 -8.79
C MET A 43 -8.80 0.92 -7.54
N LEU A 44 -7.51 0.72 -7.28
CA LEU A 44 -7.02 0.02 -6.09
C LEU A 44 -7.48 0.68 -4.78
N GLY A 45 -7.48 2.02 -4.72
CA GLY A 45 -8.04 2.76 -3.59
C GLY A 45 -9.56 2.63 -3.46
N GLU A 46 -10.28 2.44 -4.58
CA GLU A 46 -11.72 2.20 -4.59
C GLU A 46 -12.06 0.83 -4.00
N ILE A 47 -11.25 -0.22 -4.28
CA ILE A 47 -11.44 -1.53 -3.66
C ILE A 47 -11.35 -1.41 -2.13
N ALA A 48 -10.36 -0.67 -1.62
CA ALA A 48 -10.23 -0.42 -0.19
C ALA A 48 -11.47 0.30 0.37
N LEU A 49 -11.92 1.38 -0.28
CA LEU A 49 -13.11 2.11 0.15
C LEU A 49 -14.36 1.22 0.18
N TYR A 50 -14.57 0.44 -0.86
CA TYR A 50 -15.76 -0.41 -0.96
C TYR A 50 -15.73 -1.54 0.06
N SER A 51 -14.57 -2.15 0.30
CA SER A 51 -14.40 -3.14 1.36
C SER A 51 -14.66 -2.53 2.75
N PHE A 52 -14.23 -1.28 3.00
CA PHE A 52 -14.52 -0.58 4.23
C PHE A 52 -16.02 -0.31 4.42
N ILE A 53 -16.74 0.06 3.35
CA ILE A 53 -18.21 0.21 3.40
C ILE A 53 -18.89 -1.12 3.74
N ILE A 54 -18.44 -2.23 3.14
CA ILE A 54 -18.95 -3.57 3.43
C ILE A 54 -18.69 -3.93 4.90
N LEU A 55 -17.50 -3.61 5.43
CA LEU A 55 -17.15 -3.82 6.84
C LEU A 55 -18.08 -3.07 7.78
N LEU A 56 -18.39 -1.81 7.51
CA LEU A 56 -19.31 -1.03 8.34
C LEU A 56 -20.72 -1.64 8.34
N ILE A 57 -21.25 -2.02 7.18
CA ILE A 57 -22.60 -2.60 7.06
C ILE A 57 -22.68 -3.94 7.79
N THR A 58 -21.72 -4.83 7.54
CA THR A 58 -21.69 -6.15 8.15
C THR A 58 -21.34 -6.09 9.63
N GLY A 59 -20.47 -5.16 10.05
CA GLY A 59 -20.12 -4.92 11.45
C GLY A 59 -21.34 -4.50 12.27
N VAL A 60 -22.15 -3.55 11.79
CA VAL A 60 -23.39 -3.15 12.46
C VAL A 60 -24.33 -4.35 12.66
N PHE A 61 -24.46 -5.23 11.66
CA PHE A 61 -25.25 -6.45 11.82
C PHE A 61 -24.70 -7.36 12.94
N LEU A 62 -23.38 -7.58 12.98
CA LEU A 62 -22.74 -8.45 13.97
C LEU A 62 -22.87 -7.92 15.38
N THR A 63 -22.86 -6.60 15.58
CA THR A 63 -23.02 -5.99 16.92
C THR A 63 -24.37 -6.32 17.57
N LEU A 64 -25.39 -6.66 16.80
CA LEU A 64 -26.71 -7.02 17.33
C LEU A 64 -26.72 -8.35 18.11
N TRP A 65 -25.74 -9.21 17.84
CA TRP A 65 -25.73 -10.58 18.32
C TRP A 65 -24.52 -10.92 19.18
N PHE A 66 -23.41 -10.19 19.03
CA PHE A 66 -22.17 -10.46 19.76
C PHE A 66 -22.24 -9.95 21.20
N LYS A 67 -21.76 -10.75 22.15
CA LYS A 67 -21.64 -10.40 23.56
C LYS A 67 -20.16 -10.27 23.96
N PRO A 68 -19.65 -9.07 24.23
CA PRO A 68 -18.23 -8.85 24.54
C PRO A 68 -17.95 -9.12 26.03
N SER A 69 -18.05 -10.38 26.46
CA SER A 69 -17.91 -10.79 27.87
C SER A 69 -16.97 -11.99 27.99
N MET A 70 -16.06 -11.91 28.96
CA MET A 70 -15.19 -13.01 29.39
C MET A 70 -15.82 -13.90 30.44
N GLN A 71 -17.09 -13.65 30.85
CA GLN A 71 -17.79 -14.49 31.80
C GLN A 71 -17.87 -15.92 31.27
N GLU A 72 -17.41 -16.87 32.08
CA GLU A 72 -17.49 -18.28 31.77
C GLU A 72 -18.91 -18.83 31.94
N ILE A 73 -19.36 -19.55 30.94
CA ILE A 73 -20.65 -20.24 30.92
C ILE A 73 -20.48 -21.68 30.45
N VAL A 74 -21.34 -22.58 30.89
CA VAL A 74 -21.48 -23.90 30.30
C VAL A 74 -22.35 -23.76 29.04
N TYR A 75 -21.78 -24.07 27.90
CA TYR A 75 -22.47 -23.89 26.63
C TYR A 75 -23.63 -24.87 26.45
N ASP A 76 -24.77 -24.31 26.09
CA ASP A 76 -25.99 -25.03 25.70
C ASP A 76 -26.62 -24.25 24.53
N GLY A 77 -26.18 -24.55 23.29
CA GLY A 77 -26.51 -23.74 22.16
C GLY A 77 -26.62 -24.52 20.83
N PRO A 78 -26.83 -23.81 19.70
CA PRO A 78 -27.13 -24.43 18.42
C PRO A 78 -26.01 -25.31 17.83
N TYR A 79 -24.77 -25.21 18.32
CA TYR A 79 -23.67 -26.09 17.93
C TYR A 79 -23.50 -27.24 18.93
N GLU A 80 -24.32 -28.26 18.81
CA GLU A 80 -24.46 -29.38 19.77
C GLU A 80 -23.14 -30.05 20.16
N ARG A 81 -22.12 -30.05 19.28
CA ARG A 81 -20.82 -30.69 19.54
C ARG A 81 -20.05 -30.08 20.71
N LEU A 82 -20.35 -28.85 21.08
CA LEU A 82 -19.71 -28.14 22.19
C LEU A 82 -20.64 -27.99 23.41
N ASN A 83 -21.85 -28.59 23.41
CA ASN A 83 -22.74 -28.54 24.57
C ASN A 83 -22.08 -29.20 25.80
N GLY A 84 -22.16 -28.53 26.93
CA GLY A 84 -21.50 -28.94 28.17
C GLY A 84 -20.05 -28.45 28.33
N VAL A 85 -19.46 -27.81 27.30
CA VAL A 85 -18.11 -27.25 27.37
C VAL A 85 -18.15 -25.88 28.06
N LEU A 86 -17.23 -25.62 28.98
CA LEU A 86 -17.03 -24.31 29.60
C LEU A 86 -16.34 -23.38 28.62
N MET A 87 -16.88 -22.19 28.42
CA MET A 87 -16.37 -21.18 27.48
C MET A 87 -16.81 -19.77 27.88
N SER A 88 -16.16 -18.75 27.30
CA SER A 88 -16.58 -17.36 27.46
C SER A 88 -17.92 -17.07 26.74
N GLU A 89 -18.71 -16.11 27.24
CA GLU A 89 -19.91 -15.63 26.55
C GLU A 89 -19.55 -15.07 25.14
N ALA A 90 -18.36 -14.49 24.96
CA ALA A 90 -17.89 -14.01 23.67
C ALA A 90 -17.81 -15.15 22.64
N TYR A 91 -17.19 -16.27 22.99
CA TYR A 91 -17.11 -17.43 22.12
C TYR A 91 -18.49 -18.05 21.88
N ALA A 92 -19.30 -18.21 22.93
CA ALA A 92 -20.65 -18.75 22.82
C ALA A 92 -21.55 -17.88 21.91
N SER A 93 -21.48 -16.55 22.03
CA SER A 93 -22.23 -15.64 21.17
C SER A 93 -21.77 -15.69 19.72
N THR A 94 -20.47 -15.93 19.45
CA THR A 94 -19.95 -16.10 18.10
C THR A 94 -20.44 -17.42 17.47
N LEU A 95 -20.51 -18.52 18.26
CA LEU A 95 -21.16 -19.76 17.81
C LEU A 95 -22.66 -19.54 17.54
N HIS A 96 -23.34 -18.74 18.36
CA HIS A 96 -24.73 -18.38 18.10
C HIS A 96 -24.91 -17.58 16.80
N ILE A 97 -24.01 -16.65 16.49
CA ILE A 97 -24.00 -15.95 15.20
C ILE A 97 -23.88 -16.97 14.04
N ASP A 98 -22.95 -17.92 14.14
CA ASP A 98 -22.69 -18.88 13.06
C ASP A 98 -23.81 -19.89 12.85
N PHE A 99 -24.43 -20.40 13.93
CA PHE A 99 -25.34 -21.55 13.87
C PHE A 99 -26.78 -21.24 14.28
N GLY A 100 -27.00 -20.16 15.03
CA GLY A 100 -28.33 -19.78 15.54
C GLY A 100 -28.98 -18.64 14.76
N VAL A 101 -28.19 -17.70 14.23
CA VAL A 101 -28.71 -16.53 13.51
C VAL A 101 -28.82 -16.83 12.02
N ARG A 102 -30.01 -16.61 11.44
CA ARG A 102 -30.23 -16.81 10.01
C ARG A 102 -29.33 -15.89 9.19
N GLY A 103 -28.44 -16.48 8.39
CA GLY A 103 -27.45 -15.76 7.58
C GLY A 103 -26.25 -15.23 8.37
N GLY A 104 -26.19 -15.43 9.69
CA GLY A 104 -25.12 -14.94 10.56
C GLY A 104 -23.75 -15.44 10.15
N PHE A 105 -23.62 -16.73 9.87
CA PHE A 105 -22.39 -17.31 9.34
C PHE A 105 -21.90 -16.59 8.07
N LEU A 106 -22.78 -16.40 7.09
CA LEU A 106 -22.40 -15.72 5.83
C LEU A 106 -21.98 -14.27 6.09
N VAL A 107 -22.70 -13.52 6.93
CA VAL A 107 -22.36 -12.13 7.24
C VAL A 107 -21.02 -12.05 7.96
N ARG A 108 -20.71 -12.95 8.90
CA ARG A 108 -19.40 -12.99 9.56
C ARG A 108 -18.29 -13.32 8.57
N GLN A 109 -18.51 -14.27 7.64
CA GLN A 109 -17.56 -14.56 6.57
C GLN A 109 -17.34 -13.35 5.63
N ILE A 110 -18.41 -12.63 5.25
CA ILE A 110 -18.31 -11.41 4.44
C ILE A 110 -17.48 -10.36 5.17
N HIS A 111 -17.71 -10.18 6.47
CA HIS A 111 -16.97 -9.24 7.30
C HIS A 111 -15.47 -9.57 7.30
N HIS A 112 -15.11 -10.81 7.58
CA HIS A 112 -13.71 -11.25 7.61
C HIS A 112 -13.04 -11.16 6.23
N TRP A 113 -13.68 -11.65 5.15
CA TRP A 113 -13.15 -11.51 3.80
C TRP A 113 -12.99 -10.05 3.38
N ALA A 114 -13.95 -9.19 3.72
CA ALA A 114 -13.84 -7.77 3.45
C ALA A 114 -12.65 -7.13 4.18
N ALA A 115 -12.34 -7.57 5.42
CA ALA A 115 -11.16 -7.11 6.16
C ALA A 115 -9.85 -7.51 5.46
N LEU A 116 -9.74 -8.77 5.02
CA LEU A 116 -8.56 -9.24 4.28
C LEU A 116 -8.36 -8.50 2.95
N ILE A 117 -9.45 -8.28 2.19
CA ILE A 117 -9.43 -7.52 0.92
C ILE A 117 -9.10 -6.05 1.19
N PHE A 118 -9.65 -5.45 2.23
CA PHE A 118 -9.35 -4.07 2.63
C PHE A 118 -7.86 -3.86 2.85
N VAL A 119 -7.24 -4.66 3.71
CA VAL A 119 -5.80 -4.56 3.99
C VAL A 119 -4.97 -4.88 2.75
N ALA A 120 -5.30 -5.92 1.98
CA ALA A 120 -4.58 -6.27 0.75
C ALA A 120 -4.63 -5.13 -0.28
N SER A 121 -5.80 -4.54 -0.49
CA SER A 121 -5.96 -3.43 -1.44
C SER A 121 -5.22 -2.16 -0.98
N LEU A 122 -5.17 -1.87 0.35
CA LEU A 122 -4.34 -0.80 0.90
C LEU A 122 -2.85 -1.02 0.62
N VAL A 123 -2.34 -2.25 0.82
CA VAL A 123 -0.94 -2.59 0.51
C VAL A 123 -0.64 -2.33 -0.97
N VAL A 124 -1.44 -2.88 -1.89
CA VAL A 124 -1.19 -2.74 -3.33
C VAL A 124 -1.37 -1.29 -3.79
N HIS A 125 -2.37 -0.57 -3.24
CA HIS A 125 -2.56 0.87 -3.48
C HIS A 125 -1.32 1.68 -3.05
N MET A 126 -0.81 1.40 -1.87
CA MET A 126 0.35 2.09 -1.30
C MET A 126 1.64 1.79 -2.08
N LEU A 127 1.86 0.52 -2.47
CA LEU A 127 2.97 0.14 -3.35
C LEU A 127 2.90 0.87 -4.70
N ARG A 128 1.71 0.95 -5.30
CA ARG A 128 1.51 1.72 -6.54
C ARG A 128 1.89 3.19 -6.35
N VAL A 129 1.42 3.84 -5.29
CA VAL A 129 1.75 5.25 -4.99
C VAL A 129 3.24 5.42 -4.77
N PHE A 130 3.88 4.50 -4.05
CA PHE A 130 5.33 4.51 -3.78
C PHE A 130 6.15 4.40 -5.06
N PHE A 131 5.95 3.35 -5.85
CA PHE A 131 6.75 3.09 -7.05
C PHE A 131 6.59 4.13 -8.14
N THR A 132 5.42 4.78 -8.21
CA THR A 132 5.18 5.85 -9.19
C THR A 132 5.50 7.25 -8.68
N GLY A 133 6.02 7.38 -7.44
CA GLY A 133 6.33 8.68 -6.84
C GLY A 133 5.11 9.59 -6.68
N ALA A 134 3.89 9.03 -6.67
CA ALA A 134 2.67 9.81 -6.56
C ALA A 134 2.48 10.49 -5.19
N PHE A 135 3.29 10.12 -4.20
CA PHE A 135 3.38 10.74 -2.88
C PHE A 135 4.14 12.07 -2.86
N ARG A 136 4.89 12.43 -3.93
CA ARG A 136 5.69 13.67 -4.00
C ARG A 136 4.79 14.90 -3.93
N LYS A 137 5.41 16.06 -3.71
CA LYS A 137 4.68 17.34 -3.62
C LYS A 137 3.61 17.49 -4.71
N PRO A 138 2.36 17.85 -4.34
CA PRO A 138 1.89 18.35 -3.03
C PRO A 138 1.26 17.27 -2.13
N ARG A 139 1.53 15.96 -2.32
CA ARG A 139 0.77 14.84 -1.73
C ARG A 139 1.43 14.17 -0.53
N GLU A 140 2.49 14.75 0.05
CA GLU A 140 3.22 14.19 1.19
C GLU A 140 2.32 13.98 2.41
N ILE A 141 1.45 14.95 2.70
CA ILE A 141 0.50 14.84 3.82
C ILE A 141 -0.56 13.78 3.54
N ASN A 142 -1.04 13.70 2.30
CA ASN A 142 -2.01 12.66 1.92
C ASN A 142 -1.40 11.26 1.99
N TRP A 143 -0.11 11.12 1.71
CA TRP A 143 0.65 9.90 1.93
C TRP A 143 0.72 9.52 3.40
N LEU A 144 1.05 10.47 4.30
CA LEU A 144 1.07 10.22 5.75
C LEU A 144 -0.29 9.75 6.27
N ILE A 145 -1.38 10.38 5.81
CA ILE A 145 -2.74 9.95 6.15
C ILE A 145 -2.96 8.51 5.65
N GLY A 146 -2.54 8.19 4.42
CA GLY A 146 -2.64 6.84 3.87
C GLY A 146 -1.87 5.79 4.69
N VAL A 147 -0.64 6.11 5.15
CA VAL A 147 0.13 5.24 6.06
C VAL A 147 -0.58 5.09 7.41
N GLY A 148 -1.17 6.17 7.92
CA GLY A 148 -1.98 6.14 9.15
C GLY A 148 -3.21 5.24 8.99
N ILE A 149 -3.95 5.35 7.89
CA ILE A 149 -5.09 4.46 7.58
C ILE A 149 -4.64 3.00 7.53
N PHE A 150 -3.52 2.70 6.85
CA PHE A 150 -3.00 1.35 6.76
C PHE A 150 -2.62 0.77 8.13
N THR A 151 -1.89 1.54 8.95
CA THR A 151 -1.49 1.12 10.30
C THR A 151 -2.70 0.85 11.19
N LEU A 152 -3.69 1.75 11.16
CA LEU A 152 -4.93 1.58 11.95
C LEU A 152 -5.78 0.44 11.42
N ALA A 153 -5.83 0.19 10.11
CA ALA A 153 -6.54 -0.95 9.53
C ALA A 153 -5.97 -2.28 10.00
N MET A 154 -4.65 -2.39 10.16
CA MET A 154 -4.02 -3.60 10.71
C MET A 154 -4.37 -3.80 12.19
N LEU A 155 -4.36 -2.73 13.00
CA LEU A 155 -4.76 -2.79 14.40
C LEU A 155 -6.24 -3.13 14.54
N GLU A 156 -7.08 -2.54 13.70
CA GLU A 156 -8.52 -2.80 13.63
C GLU A 156 -8.80 -4.29 13.33
N GLY A 157 -8.09 -4.84 12.34
CA GLY A 157 -8.18 -6.26 12.00
C GLY A 157 -7.70 -7.16 13.15
N LEU A 158 -6.58 -6.83 13.80
CA LEU A 158 -6.07 -7.57 14.96
C LEU A 158 -7.10 -7.58 16.12
N PHE A 159 -7.72 -6.44 16.43
CA PHE A 159 -8.69 -6.36 17.51
C PHE A 159 -9.97 -7.13 17.15
N GLY A 160 -10.47 -7.01 15.92
CA GLY A 160 -11.63 -7.77 15.45
C GLY A 160 -11.39 -9.29 15.44
N TYR A 161 -10.20 -9.73 14.99
CA TYR A 161 -9.79 -11.13 15.04
C TYR A 161 -9.75 -11.69 16.47
N SER A 162 -9.47 -10.84 17.46
CA SER A 162 -9.35 -11.22 18.88
C SER A 162 -10.68 -11.39 19.59
N LEU A 163 -11.81 -10.89 19.04
CA LEU A 163 -13.10 -10.86 19.72
C LEU A 163 -13.74 -12.24 19.98
N PRO A 164 -13.64 -13.23 19.06
CA PRO A 164 -14.29 -14.53 19.24
C PRO A 164 -13.81 -15.33 20.47
N ASP A 165 -12.64 -15.05 21.00
CA ASP A 165 -12.02 -15.78 22.12
C ASP A 165 -11.91 -17.30 21.84
N ASP A 166 -11.64 -17.65 20.57
CA ASP A 166 -11.27 -19.00 20.18
C ASP A 166 -9.76 -19.26 20.40
N LEU A 167 -9.31 -20.49 20.27
CA LEU A 167 -7.92 -20.86 20.59
C LEU A 167 -6.87 -19.98 19.85
N PRO A 168 -6.96 -19.72 18.53
CA PRO A 168 -5.99 -18.85 17.85
C PRO A 168 -6.08 -17.38 18.28
N SER A 169 -7.28 -16.86 18.47
CA SER A 169 -7.45 -15.46 18.84
C SER A 169 -6.98 -15.19 20.28
N GLY A 170 -7.28 -16.07 21.23
CA GLY A 170 -6.79 -15.97 22.60
C GLY A 170 -5.27 -16.09 22.70
N MET A 171 -4.63 -16.95 21.88
CA MET A 171 -3.17 -16.99 21.76
C MET A 171 -2.61 -15.66 21.21
N GLY A 172 -3.27 -15.06 20.23
CA GLY A 172 -2.90 -13.75 19.70
C GLY A 172 -2.97 -12.65 20.76
N VAL A 173 -4.02 -12.65 21.58
CA VAL A 173 -4.18 -11.73 22.72
C VAL A 173 -3.08 -11.93 23.76
N ARG A 174 -2.65 -13.18 24.02
CA ARG A 174 -1.52 -13.48 24.92
C ARG A 174 -0.19 -12.94 24.39
N ILE A 175 0.06 -13.06 23.08
CA ILE A 175 1.24 -12.48 22.45
C ILE A 175 1.19 -10.94 22.57
N LEU A 176 0.03 -10.33 22.33
CA LEU A 176 -0.17 -8.89 22.48
C LEU A 176 0.15 -8.43 23.91
N GLN A 177 -0.30 -9.17 24.94
CA GLN A 177 0.06 -8.90 26.33
C GLN A 177 1.58 -8.99 26.54
N GLY A 178 2.23 -10.03 26.00
CA GLY A 178 3.68 -10.18 26.09
C GLY A 178 4.44 -8.99 25.51
N VAL A 179 3.98 -8.45 24.38
CA VAL A 179 4.55 -7.24 23.76
C VAL A 179 4.32 -6.00 24.64
N MET A 180 3.16 -5.87 25.27
CA MET A 180 2.88 -4.77 26.21
C MET A 180 3.77 -4.84 27.45
N LEU A 181 3.88 -6.02 28.05
CA LEU A 181 4.73 -6.24 29.22
C LEU A 181 6.23 -5.99 28.92
N ALA A 182 6.64 -6.13 27.67
CA ALA A 182 8.00 -5.82 27.22
C ALA A 182 8.33 -4.31 27.23
N LEU A 183 7.33 -3.43 27.34
CA LEU A 183 7.54 -1.99 27.46
C LEU A 183 8.21 -1.65 28.79
N PRO A 184 9.43 -1.09 28.80
CA PRO A 184 10.09 -0.75 30.03
C PRO A 184 9.29 0.27 30.85
N LEU A 185 9.24 0.10 32.16
CA LEU A 185 8.61 0.95 33.16
C LEU A 185 7.07 1.01 33.12
N VAL A 186 6.45 1.05 31.92
CA VAL A 186 5.02 1.27 31.78
C VAL A 186 4.23 0.02 31.40
N GLY A 187 4.91 -1.04 30.93
CA GLY A 187 4.26 -2.22 30.35
C GLY A 187 3.24 -2.89 31.27
N THR A 188 3.59 -3.07 32.54
CA THR A 188 2.69 -3.64 33.53
C THR A 188 1.42 -2.79 33.70
N TYR A 189 1.57 -1.47 33.79
CA TYR A 189 0.43 -0.56 33.94
C TYR A 189 -0.47 -0.56 32.70
N VAL A 190 0.12 -0.58 31.49
CA VAL A 190 -0.64 -0.68 30.24
C VAL A 190 -1.38 -2.01 30.16
N SER A 191 -0.71 -3.13 30.50
CA SER A 191 -1.33 -4.45 30.55
C SER A 191 -2.49 -4.50 31.57
N MET A 192 -2.27 -4.08 32.82
CA MET A 192 -3.32 -4.04 33.84
C MET A 192 -4.51 -3.17 33.44
N PHE A 193 -4.24 -2.00 32.84
CA PHE A 193 -5.29 -1.12 32.33
C PHE A 193 -6.09 -1.79 31.20
N LEU A 194 -5.44 -2.46 30.24
CA LEU A 194 -6.14 -3.03 29.10
C LEU A 194 -6.84 -4.34 29.43
N PHE A 195 -6.24 -5.19 30.25
CA PHE A 195 -6.78 -6.52 30.60
C PHE A 195 -7.74 -6.47 31.82
N GLY A 196 -7.66 -5.44 32.63
CA GLY A 196 -8.46 -5.32 33.85
C GLY A 196 -7.99 -6.19 35.02
N GLY A 197 -6.81 -6.84 34.89
CA GLY A 197 -6.27 -7.75 35.89
C GLY A 197 -5.16 -8.65 35.35
N GLU A 198 -4.97 -9.79 36.00
CA GLU A 198 -4.09 -10.85 35.51
C GLU A 198 -4.66 -11.49 34.24
N PHE A 199 -3.78 -12.01 33.38
CA PHE A 199 -4.18 -12.68 32.13
C PHE A 199 -5.04 -13.94 32.40
N PRO A 200 -6.15 -14.16 31.67
CA PRO A 200 -6.62 -13.43 30.48
C PRO A 200 -7.30 -12.08 30.78
N GLY A 201 -7.70 -11.80 32.03
CA GLY A 201 -8.39 -10.59 32.42
C GLY A 201 -9.90 -10.61 32.09
N GLU A 202 -10.69 -9.89 32.86
CA GLU A 202 -12.15 -9.87 32.69
C GLU A 202 -12.60 -8.82 31.65
N ASP A 203 -11.77 -7.78 31.41
CA ASP A 203 -12.15 -6.60 30.62
C ASP A 203 -11.59 -6.58 29.20
N ILE A 204 -10.69 -7.48 28.85
CA ILE A 204 -9.95 -7.38 27.58
C ILE A 204 -10.88 -7.40 26.37
N ILE A 205 -11.80 -8.34 26.28
CA ILE A 205 -12.68 -8.47 25.13
C ILE A 205 -13.65 -7.29 25.05
N SER A 206 -14.19 -6.82 26.15
CA SER A 206 -15.08 -5.65 26.16
C SER A 206 -14.35 -4.36 25.71
N ARG A 207 -13.10 -4.19 26.12
CA ARG A 207 -12.24 -3.05 25.71
C ARG A 207 -11.83 -3.13 24.26
N LEU A 208 -11.38 -4.31 23.79
CA LEU A 208 -11.08 -4.52 22.36
C LEU A 208 -12.33 -4.31 21.49
N TYR A 209 -13.51 -4.73 21.97
CA TYR A 209 -14.77 -4.51 21.27
C TYR A 209 -15.07 -3.01 21.11
N MET A 210 -14.95 -2.20 22.18
CA MET A 210 -15.15 -0.75 22.06
C MET A 210 -14.15 -0.08 21.14
N LEU A 211 -12.90 -0.53 21.12
CA LEU A 211 -11.90 -0.05 20.18
C LEU A 211 -12.30 -0.41 18.74
N HIS A 212 -12.74 -1.66 18.51
CA HIS A 212 -13.06 -2.20 17.19
C HIS A 212 -14.37 -1.66 16.59
N ILE A 213 -15.42 -1.43 17.39
CA ILE A 213 -16.71 -0.98 16.82
C ILE A 213 -16.88 0.54 16.79
N LEU A 214 -16.11 1.29 17.58
CA LEU A 214 -16.34 2.72 17.76
C LEU A 214 -15.08 3.56 17.47
N LEU A 215 -14.01 3.37 18.26
CA LEU A 215 -12.88 4.30 18.25
C LEU A 215 -12.09 4.20 16.95
N LEU A 216 -11.62 3.01 16.59
CA LEU A 216 -10.78 2.84 15.39
C LEU A 216 -11.57 3.03 14.10
N PRO A 217 -12.78 2.47 13.91
CA PRO A 217 -13.59 2.76 12.73
C PRO A 217 -13.94 4.24 12.59
N GLY A 218 -14.19 4.95 13.71
CA GLY A 218 -14.44 6.38 13.71
C GLY A 218 -13.23 7.19 13.25
N ILE A 219 -12.04 6.86 13.75
CA ILE A 219 -10.78 7.50 13.30
C ILE A 219 -10.48 7.15 11.85
N LEU A 220 -10.64 5.87 11.44
CA LEU A 220 -10.47 5.44 10.05
C LEU A 220 -11.39 6.20 9.11
N LEU A 221 -12.67 6.31 9.44
CA LEU A 221 -13.64 7.08 8.66
C LEU A 221 -13.22 8.55 8.52
N ALA A 222 -12.83 9.19 9.61
CA ALA A 222 -12.35 10.57 9.59
C ALA A 222 -11.11 10.74 8.71
N LEU A 223 -10.13 9.83 8.80
CA LEU A 223 -8.92 9.84 7.97
C LEU A 223 -9.23 9.56 6.50
N ILE A 224 -10.13 8.63 6.20
CA ILE A 224 -10.58 8.34 4.82
C ILE A 224 -11.23 9.58 4.22
N VAL A 225 -12.13 10.24 4.95
CA VAL A 225 -12.76 11.50 4.50
C VAL A 225 -11.70 12.58 4.25
N ALA A 226 -10.75 12.77 5.18
CA ALA A 226 -9.66 13.72 5.02
C ALA A 226 -8.78 13.39 3.80
N HIS A 227 -8.44 12.10 3.60
CA HIS A 227 -7.69 11.60 2.45
C HIS A 227 -8.36 11.96 1.13
N PHE A 228 -9.66 11.73 1.02
CA PHE A 228 -10.45 12.09 -0.18
C PHE A 228 -10.58 13.59 -0.36
N MET A 229 -10.79 14.37 0.69
CA MET A 229 -10.87 15.84 0.60
C MET A 229 -9.57 16.43 0.07
N ILE A 230 -8.43 15.95 0.57
CA ILE A 230 -7.11 16.38 0.09
C ILE A 230 -6.89 15.96 -1.36
N LEU A 231 -7.21 14.71 -1.72
CA LEU A 231 -7.12 14.23 -3.10
C LEU A 231 -8.01 15.04 -4.03
N TRP A 232 -9.23 15.37 -3.58
CA TRP A 232 -10.16 16.21 -4.34
C TRP A 232 -9.59 17.59 -4.62
N HIS A 233 -8.93 18.19 -3.65
CA HIS A 233 -8.29 19.51 -3.78
C HIS A 233 -7.02 19.45 -4.66
N GLN A 234 -6.13 18.49 -4.40
CA GLN A 234 -4.81 18.38 -5.06
C GLN A 234 -4.84 17.74 -6.44
N LYS A 235 -5.97 17.17 -6.86
CA LYS A 235 -6.17 16.36 -8.06
C LYS A 235 -5.42 15.01 -8.02
N HIS A 236 -5.84 14.09 -8.91
CA HIS A 236 -5.16 12.83 -9.14
C HIS A 236 -3.85 13.01 -9.91
N THR A 237 -2.85 12.18 -9.61
CA THR A 237 -1.72 11.98 -10.53
C THR A 237 -2.21 11.23 -11.77
N GLN A 238 -1.52 11.40 -12.90
CA GLN A 238 -1.77 10.69 -14.14
C GLN A 238 -0.47 10.09 -14.68
N TYR A 239 -0.55 9.01 -15.45
CA TYR A 239 0.62 8.48 -16.13
C TYR A 239 1.01 9.37 -17.31
N PRO A 240 2.30 9.40 -17.68
CA PRO A 240 2.75 10.12 -18.87
C PRO A 240 2.05 9.64 -20.14
N GLY A 241 1.92 10.52 -21.12
CA GLY A 241 1.28 10.26 -22.41
C GLY A 241 0.80 11.53 -23.07
N THR A 242 0.28 11.41 -24.29
CA THR A 242 -0.12 12.56 -25.13
C THR A 242 -1.09 13.50 -24.42
N GLY A 243 -0.74 14.77 -24.36
CA GLY A 243 -1.55 15.84 -23.74
C GLY A 243 -1.64 15.83 -22.22
N ARG A 244 -0.93 14.93 -21.54
CA ARG A 244 -0.88 14.80 -20.07
C ARG A 244 0.33 15.55 -19.53
N THR A 245 0.08 16.60 -18.78
CA THR A 245 1.14 17.45 -18.21
C THR A 245 0.90 17.70 -16.73
N ASN A 246 1.87 18.29 -16.02
CA ASN A 246 1.70 18.70 -14.63
C ASN A 246 0.58 19.74 -14.43
N LYS A 247 0.13 20.43 -15.50
CA LYS A 247 -0.94 21.44 -15.45
C LYS A 247 -2.30 20.93 -15.95
N LYS A 248 -2.30 19.97 -16.90
CA LYS A 248 -3.51 19.47 -17.58
C LYS A 248 -3.74 18.01 -17.28
N VAL A 249 -4.92 17.67 -16.74
CA VAL A 249 -5.39 16.30 -16.51
C VAL A 249 -6.23 15.84 -17.67
N VAL A 250 -5.99 14.62 -18.17
CA VAL A 250 -6.76 13.96 -19.25
C VAL A 250 -7.45 12.72 -18.68
N GLY A 251 -8.74 12.57 -18.90
CA GLY A 251 -9.51 11.44 -18.38
C GLY A 251 -11.02 11.60 -18.59
N THR A 252 -11.80 11.00 -17.70
CA THR A 252 -13.28 10.99 -17.75
C THR A 252 -13.86 12.00 -16.75
N PRO A 253 -14.89 12.80 -17.14
CA PRO A 253 -15.62 13.64 -16.18
C PRO A 253 -16.26 12.81 -15.07
N MET A 254 -16.37 13.40 -13.85
CA MET A 254 -16.98 12.75 -12.71
C MET A 254 -18.37 12.22 -13.03
N PHE A 255 -19.23 13.03 -13.63
CA PHE A 255 -20.58 12.62 -14.00
C PHE A 255 -20.81 12.80 -15.52
N PRO A 256 -21.48 11.85 -16.18
CA PRO A 256 -21.91 10.55 -15.63
C PRO A 256 -20.82 9.46 -15.66
N GLY A 257 -19.76 9.64 -16.46
CA GLY A 257 -18.83 8.57 -16.85
C GLY A 257 -18.10 7.90 -15.69
N PHE A 258 -17.43 8.68 -14.83
CA PHE A 258 -16.69 8.10 -13.69
C PHE A 258 -17.66 7.53 -12.65
N ALA A 259 -18.77 8.21 -12.33
CA ALA A 259 -19.75 7.76 -11.35
C ALA A 259 -20.40 6.41 -11.71
N VAL A 260 -20.76 6.20 -12.99
CA VAL A 260 -21.29 4.90 -13.45
C VAL A 260 -20.25 3.79 -13.33
N LYS A 261 -19.00 4.08 -13.71
CA LYS A 261 -17.88 3.14 -13.60
C LYS A 261 -17.62 2.74 -12.15
N ALA A 262 -17.52 3.72 -11.25
CA ALA A 262 -17.28 3.52 -9.83
C ALA A 262 -18.42 2.75 -9.16
N GLY A 263 -19.69 3.08 -9.48
CA GLY A 263 -20.85 2.36 -8.99
C GLY A 263 -20.92 0.91 -9.46
N GLY A 264 -20.66 0.66 -10.75
CA GLY A 264 -20.57 -0.71 -11.28
C GLY A 264 -19.45 -1.51 -10.63
N PHE A 265 -18.32 -0.88 -10.39
CA PHE A 265 -17.17 -1.52 -9.73
C PHE A 265 -17.43 -1.83 -8.26
N PHE A 266 -18.17 -0.99 -7.54
CA PHE A 266 -18.65 -1.29 -6.19
C PHE A 266 -19.41 -2.62 -6.13
N PHE A 267 -20.41 -2.78 -7.01
CA PHE A 267 -21.20 -4.02 -7.06
C PHE A 267 -20.34 -5.24 -7.46
N PHE A 268 -19.34 -5.06 -8.31
CA PHE A 268 -18.41 -6.13 -8.65
C PHE A 268 -17.56 -6.55 -7.43
N VAL A 269 -16.97 -5.61 -6.69
CA VAL A 269 -16.21 -5.90 -5.47
C VAL A 269 -17.10 -6.58 -4.43
N PHE A 270 -18.33 -6.09 -4.25
CA PHE A 270 -19.30 -6.70 -3.35
C PHE A 270 -19.63 -8.14 -3.74
N ALA A 271 -19.92 -8.39 -5.03
CA ALA A 271 -20.23 -9.74 -5.54
C ALA A 271 -19.05 -10.70 -5.34
N VAL A 272 -17.81 -10.26 -5.61
CA VAL A 272 -16.61 -11.08 -5.37
C VAL A 272 -16.45 -11.41 -3.89
N THR A 273 -16.62 -10.41 -3.00
CA THR A 273 -16.52 -10.61 -1.55
C THR A 273 -17.57 -11.61 -1.05
N VAL A 274 -18.83 -11.46 -1.48
CA VAL A 274 -19.92 -12.40 -1.12
C VAL A 274 -19.65 -13.80 -1.69
N GLY A 275 -19.18 -13.90 -2.93
CA GLY A 275 -18.84 -15.17 -3.55
C GLY A 275 -17.73 -15.91 -2.80
N LEU A 276 -16.63 -15.21 -2.46
CA LEU A 276 -15.57 -15.79 -1.62
C LEU A 276 -16.14 -16.25 -0.27
N SER A 277 -16.96 -15.44 0.37
CA SER A 277 -17.55 -15.73 1.68
C SER A 277 -18.50 -16.95 1.66
N ALA A 278 -19.18 -17.16 0.55
CA ALA A 278 -20.11 -18.27 0.41
C ALA A 278 -19.41 -19.61 0.09
N PHE A 279 -18.29 -19.59 -0.66
CA PHE A 279 -17.63 -20.79 -1.14
C PHE A 279 -16.31 -21.12 -0.46
N VAL A 280 -15.66 -20.14 0.17
CA VAL A 280 -14.34 -20.30 0.80
C VAL A 280 -14.41 -19.85 2.27
N GLN A 281 -14.59 -20.82 3.15
CA GLN A 281 -14.60 -20.58 4.58
C GLN A 281 -13.20 -20.18 5.06
N ILE A 282 -13.13 -19.11 5.86
CA ILE A 282 -11.93 -18.72 6.61
C ILE A 282 -12.24 -18.68 8.10
N ASN A 283 -11.23 -18.91 8.90
CA ASN A 283 -11.30 -18.88 10.37
C ASN A 283 -12.51 -19.64 10.94
N PRO A 284 -12.52 -21.01 10.82
CA PRO A 284 -13.60 -21.85 11.31
C PRO A 284 -13.53 -22.00 12.84
N ILE A 285 -13.95 -21.00 13.59
CA ILE A 285 -13.84 -20.91 15.06
C ILE A 285 -14.37 -22.15 15.79
N HIS A 286 -15.44 -22.76 15.26
CA HIS A 286 -16.06 -23.95 15.85
C HIS A 286 -15.15 -25.20 15.79
N LEU A 287 -14.15 -25.23 14.93
CA LEU A 287 -13.15 -26.31 14.84
C LEU A 287 -11.97 -26.08 15.80
N PHE A 288 -11.67 -24.85 16.14
CA PHE A 288 -10.55 -24.51 17.01
C PHE A 288 -10.88 -24.67 18.49
N GLY A 289 -12.16 -24.54 18.86
CA GLY A 289 -12.61 -24.57 20.25
C GLY A 289 -12.35 -23.25 21.02
N PRO A 290 -12.88 -23.14 22.24
CA PRO A 290 -12.67 -21.97 23.09
C PRO A 290 -11.20 -21.87 23.54
N PHE A 291 -10.73 -20.65 23.75
CA PHE A 291 -9.40 -20.43 24.33
C PHE A 291 -9.37 -20.86 25.80
N THR A 292 -8.31 -21.56 26.17
CA THR A 292 -7.96 -21.80 27.57
C THR A 292 -6.49 -21.41 27.78
N PRO A 293 -6.14 -20.74 28.89
CA PRO A 293 -4.76 -20.28 29.14
C PRO A 293 -3.70 -21.39 29.15
N THR A 294 -4.12 -22.64 29.39
CA THR A 294 -3.28 -23.83 29.42
C THR A 294 -3.06 -24.46 28.04
N SER A 295 -3.84 -24.08 27.03
CA SER A 295 -3.77 -24.64 25.68
C SER A 295 -2.83 -23.83 24.81
N ILE A 296 -1.96 -24.54 24.08
CA ILE A 296 -1.03 -23.97 23.11
C ILE A 296 -1.10 -24.82 21.84
N THR A 297 -1.13 -24.19 20.68
CA THR A 297 -0.99 -24.86 19.39
C THR A 297 0.00 -24.10 18.52
N SER A 298 0.86 -24.81 17.81
CA SER A 298 1.83 -24.25 16.87
C SER A 298 1.31 -24.22 15.43
N GLY A 299 0.22 -24.94 15.12
CA GLY A 299 -0.28 -25.07 13.76
C GLY A 299 -1.17 -23.92 13.28
N LEU A 300 -1.48 -22.95 14.14
CA LEU A 300 -2.36 -21.85 13.83
C LEU A 300 -1.54 -20.57 13.58
N GLN A 301 -1.96 -19.83 12.57
CA GLN A 301 -1.31 -18.57 12.17
C GLN A 301 -2.31 -17.42 12.31
N PRO A 302 -1.85 -16.20 12.66
CA PRO A 302 -2.69 -15.01 12.61
C PRO A 302 -3.08 -14.70 11.17
N ASP A 303 -4.01 -13.77 11.01
CA ASP A 303 -4.31 -13.23 9.69
C ASP A 303 -3.03 -12.77 8.98
N TRP A 304 -2.97 -13.00 7.67
CA TRP A 304 -1.75 -12.87 6.86
C TRP A 304 -0.99 -11.54 7.05
N TYR A 305 -1.70 -10.43 7.27
CA TYR A 305 -1.09 -9.11 7.43
C TYR A 305 -0.31 -8.95 8.75
N MET A 306 -0.57 -9.81 9.76
CA MET A 306 0.18 -9.83 11.03
C MET A 306 1.39 -10.76 11.00
N GLY A 307 1.53 -11.63 10.00
CA GLY A 307 2.56 -12.65 9.93
C GLY A 307 4.00 -12.12 9.98
N PHE A 308 4.25 -10.88 9.49
CA PHE A 308 5.57 -10.25 9.59
C PHE A 308 5.99 -9.98 11.04
N MET A 309 5.03 -9.61 11.90
CA MET A 309 5.30 -9.36 13.32
C MET A 309 5.56 -10.69 14.05
N GLU A 310 4.76 -11.71 13.77
CA GLU A 310 5.00 -13.07 14.29
C GLU A 310 6.37 -13.59 13.85
N GLY A 311 6.72 -13.45 12.57
CA GLY A 311 8.03 -13.86 12.06
C GLY A 311 9.17 -13.11 12.70
N SER A 312 9.02 -11.81 12.93
CA SER A 312 10.05 -11.04 13.63
C SER A 312 10.27 -11.54 15.07
N LEU A 313 9.19 -11.85 15.79
CA LEU A 313 9.26 -12.44 17.15
C LEU A 313 9.91 -13.83 17.15
N ARG A 314 9.60 -14.69 16.17
CA ARG A 314 10.12 -16.06 16.07
C ARG A 314 11.62 -16.13 15.77
N ILE A 315 12.14 -15.23 14.94
CA ILE A 315 13.55 -15.27 14.53
C ILE A 315 14.47 -14.37 15.34
N PHE A 316 13.93 -13.39 16.08
CA PHE A 316 14.77 -12.48 16.86
C PHE A 316 15.48 -13.22 17.99
N PRO A 317 16.77 -12.97 18.25
CA PRO A 317 17.54 -13.68 19.26
C PRO A 317 17.19 -13.18 20.67
N ASN A 318 16.74 -14.10 21.53
CA ASN A 318 16.39 -13.82 22.93
C ASN A 318 17.60 -13.74 23.88
N TRP A 319 18.79 -14.16 23.47
CA TRP A 319 20.01 -14.00 24.29
C TRP A 319 20.47 -12.54 24.40
N LEU A 320 19.82 -11.61 23.70
CA LEU A 320 20.08 -10.18 23.82
C LEU A 320 19.32 -9.54 25.00
N ASP A 321 18.47 -10.29 25.69
CA ASP A 321 17.78 -9.82 26.87
C ASP A 321 18.78 -9.53 28.00
N PHE A 322 18.58 -8.44 28.72
CA PHE A 322 19.48 -8.02 29.79
C PHE A 322 18.71 -7.41 30.96
N GLN A 323 19.40 -7.14 32.05
CA GLN A 323 18.85 -6.49 33.24
C GLN A 323 19.54 -5.15 33.50
N ILE A 324 18.76 -4.13 33.81
CA ILE A 324 19.24 -2.82 34.27
C ILE A 324 18.57 -2.49 35.60
N PHE A 325 19.36 -2.22 36.64
CA PHE A 325 18.87 -1.89 37.99
C PHE A 325 17.78 -2.85 38.50
N GLY A 326 17.93 -4.14 38.23
CA GLY A 326 17.00 -5.19 38.65
C GLY A 326 15.74 -5.32 37.75
N TYR A 327 15.58 -4.48 36.72
CA TYR A 327 14.50 -4.61 35.74
C TYR A 327 14.96 -5.42 34.52
N ALA A 328 14.17 -6.43 34.16
CA ALA A 328 14.38 -7.18 32.93
C ALA A 328 13.97 -6.32 31.71
N VAL A 329 14.87 -6.18 30.74
CA VAL A 329 14.60 -5.54 29.47
C VAL A 329 14.58 -6.62 28.39
N PRO A 330 13.40 -7.14 28.01
CA PRO A 330 13.24 -8.24 27.06
C PRO A 330 13.39 -7.73 25.61
N ILE A 331 14.63 -7.52 25.18
CA ILE A 331 14.96 -7.06 23.81
C ILE A 331 14.41 -8.04 22.78
N GLY A 332 14.41 -9.36 23.11
CA GLY A 332 13.85 -10.42 22.28
C GLY A 332 12.38 -10.26 21.94
N VAL A 333 11.63 -9.46 22.70
CA VAL A 333 10.22 -9.13 22.44
C VAL A 333 10.05 -7.66 22.05
N LEU A 334 10.75 -6.74 22.73
CA LEU A 334 10.63 -5.30 22.51
C LEU A 334 10.99 -4.90 21.08
N VAL A 335 12.12 -5.39 20.57
CA VAL A 335 12.58 -5.02 19.23
C VAL A 335 11.65 -5.58 18.15
N PRO A 336 11.39 -6.90 18.09
CA PRO A 336 10.51 -7.43 17.05
C PRO A 336 9.05 -6.98 17.17
N GLY A 337 8.54 -6.79 18.40
CA GLY A 337 7.14 -6.42 18.63
C GLY A 337 6.83 -4.93 18.43
N LEU A 338 7.82 -4.03 18.61
CA LEU A 338 7.60 -2.58 18.57
C LEU A 338 8.57 -1.84 17.64
N VAL A 339 9.88 -2.11 17.74
CA VAL A 339 10.86 -1.36 16.95
C VAL A 339 10.78 -1.73 15.47
N VAL A 340 10.64 -3.02 15.13
CA VAL A 340 10.52 -3.48 13.73
C VAL A 340 9.27 -2.89 13.06
N PRO A 341 8.04 -3.01 13.63
CA PRO A 341 6.88 -2.33 13.06
C PRO A 341 7.04 -0.81 13.00
N GLY A 342 7.60 -0.19 14.05
CA GLY A 342 7.88 1.25 14.09
C GLY A 342 8.81 1.70 12.97
N LEU A 343 9.85 0.94 12.65
CA LEU A 343 10.76 1.22 11.54
C LEU A 343 10.10 1.04 10.19
N ILE A 344 9.28 0.00 10.01
CA ILE A 344 8.55 -0.25 8.76
C ILE A 344 7.58 0.91 8.49
N PHE A 345 6.66 1.19 9.41
CA PHE A 345 5.64 2.23 9.19
C PHE A 345 6.20 3.65 9.28
N GLY A 346 7.13 3.89 10.21
CA GLY A 346 7.82 5.17 10.34
C GLY A 346 8.69 5.49 9.13
N GLY A 347 9.46 4.51 8.64
CA GLY A 347 10.27 4.64 7.43
C GLY A 347 9.40 4.89 6.19
N LEU A 348 8.29 4.15 6.06
CA LEU A 348 7.33 4.33 4.98
C LEU A 348 6.70 5.74 5.01
N GLY A 349 6.27 6.20 6.18
CA GLY A 349 5.71 7.54 6.37
C GLY A 349 6.74 8.66 6.11
N ALA A 350 7.98 8.47 6.53
CA ALA A 350 9.05 9.46 6.37
C ALA A 350 9.61 9.54 4.94
N TRP A 351 9.39 8.53 4.09
CA TRP A 351 10.03 8.42 2.78
C TRP A 351 9.88 9.66 1.89
N PRO A 352 8.71 10.30 1.71
CA PRO A 352 8.58 11.49 0.88
C PRO A 352 9.50 12.63 1.31
N PHE A 353 9.69 12.80 2.61
CA PHE A 353 10.53 13.84 3.19
C PHE A 353 12.01 13.50 3.05
N ILE A 354 12.37 12.21 3.20
CA ILE A 354 13.74 11.71 3.01
C ILE A 354 14.14 11.87 1.54
N GLU A 355 13.31 11.42 0.60
CA GLU A 355 13.60 11.54 -0.83
C GLU A 355 13.73 13.00 -1.26
N ARG A 356 12.79 13.86 -0.86
CA ARG A 356 12.87 15.30 -1.11
C ARG A 356 14.14 15.94 -0.53
N TRP A 357 14.52 15.53 0.69
CA TRP A 357 15.76 16.03 1.30
C TRP A 357 17.01 15.57 0.57
N ILE A 358 17.05 14.33 0.08
CA ILE A 358 18.18 13.80 -0.69
C ILE A 358 18.26 14.49 -2.05
N THR A 359 17.16 14.52 -2.81
CA THR A 359 17.14 15.01 -4.20
C THR A 359 17.12 16.54 -4.31
N GLY A 360 16.64 17.25 -3.30
CA GLY A 360 16.40 18.69 -3.37
C GLY A 360 15.21 19.07 -4.25
N ASP A 361 14.41 18.12 -4.71
CA ASP A 361 13.30 18.39 -5.62
C ASP A 361 12.07 18.92 -4.85
N HIS A 362 11.78 20.20 -5.08
CA HIS A 362 10.63 20.91 -4.50
C HIS A 362 9.50 21.17 -5.49
N ARG A 363 9.60 20.66 -6.72
CA ARG A 363 8.59 20.84 -7.77
C ARG A 363 7.30 20.09 -7.45
N ALA A 364 6.19 20.52 -8.06
CA ALA A 364 4.91 19.80 -7.99
C ALA A 364 4.85 18.72 -9.07
N HIS A 365 4.54 17.48 -8.66
CA HIS A 365 4.51 16.32 -9.54
C HIS A 365 3.08 15.80 -9.72
N ASN A 366 2.44 16.14 -10.83
CA ASN A 366 1.11 15.65 -11.21
C ASN A 366 1.18 14.53 -12.26
N VAL A 367 2.31 14.36 -12.92
CA VAL A 367 2.61 13.18 -13.74
C VAL A 367 3.37 12.17 -12.89
N ALA A 368 2.91 10.93 -12.91
CA ALA A 368 3.53 9.83 -12.17
C ALA A 368 4.80 9.35 -12.86
N ASP A 369 5.81 8.97 -12.08
CA ASP A 369 7.03 8.37 -12.63
C ASP A 369 6.75 6.94 -13.12
N ARG A 370 7.52 6.53 -14.11
CA ARG A 370 7.71 5.11 -14.39
C ARG A 370 8.72 4.57 -13.37
N PRO A 371 8.45 3.44 -12.69
CA PRO A 371 9.37 2.91 -11.65
C PRO A 371 10.83 2.82 -12.09
N ARG A 372 11.06 2.48 -13.37
CA ARG A 372 12.41 2.40 -13.96
C ARG A 372 13.15 3.74 -14.00
N ASN A 373 12.43 4.87 -13.99
CA ASN A 373 13.02 6.21 -14.00
C ASN A 373 13.51 6.67 -12.62
N ALA A 374 13.14 5.94 -11.55
CA ALA A 374 13.62 6.16 -10.19
C ALA A 374 14.26 4.88 -9.63
N PRO A 375 15.48 4.48 -10.11
CA PRO A 375 16.08 3.18 -9.80
C PRO A 375 16.34 2.95 -8.31
N VAL A 376 16.74 4.02 -7.58
CA VAL A 376 17.02 3.93 -6.14
C VAL A 376 15.72 3.79 -5.35
N ARG A 377 14.69 4.60 -5.65
CA ARG A 377 13.35 4.44 -5.03
C ARG A 377 12.81 3.03 -5.26
N THR A 378 12.88 2.56 -6.51
CA THR A 378 12.43 1.22 -6.87
C THR A 378 13.22 0.14 -6.14
N GLY A 379 14.54 0.29 -6.05
CA GLY A 379 15.40 -0.61 -5.29
C GLY A 379 15.03 -0.65 -3.80
N VAL A 380 14.81 0.50 -3.17
CA VAL A 380 14.38 0.59 -1.75
C VAL A 380 13.01 -0.05 -1.56
N GLY A 381 12.06 0.21 -2.46
CA GLY A 381 10.73 -0.41 -2.41
C GLY A 381 10.79 -1.93 -2.50
N VAL A 382 11.58 -2.47 -3.43
CA VAL A 382 11.78 -3.92 -3.56
C VAL A 382 12.49 -4.50 -2.34
N ALA A 383 13.49 -3.81 -1.79
CA ALA A 383 14.14 -4.22 -0.55
C ALA A 383 13.14 -4.30 0.62
N GLY A 384 12.24 -3.31 0.73
CA GLY A 384 11.17 -3.30 1.73
C GLY A 384 10.20 -4.48 1.55
N ILE A 385 9.78 -4.78 0.32
CA ILE A 385 8.91 -5.93 0.01
C ILE A 385 9.62 -7.25 0.37
N VAL A 386 10.90 -7.41 0.03
CA VAL A 386 11.67 -8.61 0.35
C VAL A 386 11.83 -8.76 1.86
N PHE A 387 12.14 -7.68 2.57
CA PHE A 387 12.24 -7.68 4.03
C PHE A 387 10.93 -8.10 4.69
N TYR A 388 9.82 -7.47 4.32
CA TYR A 388 8.50 -7.79 4.84
C TYR A 388 8.09 -9.23 4.50
N GLY A 389 8.29 -9.65 3.25
CA GLY A 389 7.97 -11.01 2.79
C GLY A 389 8.78 -12.11 3.50
N LEU A 390 10.06 -11.85 3.77
CA LEU A 390 10.90 -12.79 4.52
C LEU A 390 10.50 -12.89 5.99
N LEU A 391 10.12 -11.77 6.62
CA LEU A 391 9.53 -11.78 7.96
C LEU A 391 8.19 -12.54 7.97
N TRP A 392 7.35 -12.31 6.97
CA TRP A 392 6.07 -13.01 6.83
C TRP A 392 6.26 -14.52 6.67
N LEU A 393 7.19 -14.97 5.82
CA LEU A 393 7.55 -16.38 5.67
C LEU A 393 8.14 -16.95 6.96
N ALA A 394 8.95 -16.18 7.69
CA ALA A 394 9.49 -16.58 8.97
C ALA A 394 8.41 -16.81 10.04
N GLY A 395 7.26 -16.11 9.93
CA GLY A 395 6.08 -16.36 10.76
C GLY A 395 5.51 -17.76 10.61
N SER A 396 5.75 -18.40 9.49
CA SER A 396 5.32 -19.77 9.20
C SER A 396 6.47 -20.78 9.23
N ASN A 397 7.60 -20.49 9.92
CA ASN A 397 8.79 -21.35 9.90
C ASN A 397 8.54 -22.76 10.48
N ASP A 398 7.63 -22.91 11.43
CA ASP A 398 7.18 -24.18 11.99
C ASP A 398 6.38 -25.00 10.98
N ILE A 399 5.46 -24.38 10.26
CA ILE A 399 4.70 -25.02 9.19
C ILE A 399 5.64 -25.46 8.06
N LEU A 400 6.56 -24.60 7.65
CA LEU A 400 7.57 -24.93 6.64
C LEU A 400 8.45 -26.09 7.10
N SER A 401 8.90 -26.05 8.36
CA SER A 401 9.69 -27.11 8.99
C SER A 401 8.96 -28.46 8.97
N HIS A 402 7.70 -28.46 9.38
CA HIS A 402 6.87 -29.68 9.39
C HIS A 402 6.58 -30.19 7.98
N THR A 403 6.13 -29.29 7.08
CA THR A 403 5.70 -29.67 5.72
C THR A 403 6.84 -30.23 4.89
N PHE A 404 8.02 -29.65 4.98
CA PHE A 404 9.21 -30.06 4.22
C PHE A 404 10.17 -30.97 4.99
N SER A 405 9.81 -31.37 6.22
CA SER A 405 10.65 -32.19 7.10
C SER A 405 12.05 -31.61 7.30
N ILE A 406 12.16 -30.28 7.41
CA ILE A 406 13.39 -29.54 7.65
C ILE A 406 13.44 -29.18 9.14
N SER A 407 14.61 -29.25 9.76
CA SER A 407 14.77 -28.85 11.17
C SER A 407 14.36 -27.38 11.39
N LEU A 408 13.56 -27.11 12.42
CA LEU A 408 13.17 -25.76 12.84
C LEU A 408 14.40 -24.88 13.14
N TYR A 409 15.48 -25.47 13.63
CA TYR A 409 16.76 -24.79 13.83
C TYR A 409 17.30 -24.19 12.51
N TRP A 410 17.35 -24.99 11.44
CA TRP A 410 17.87 -24.54 10.15
C TRP A 410 16.96 -23.51 9.49
N THR A 411 15.64 -23.67 9.56
CA THR A 411 14.69 -22.65 9.03
C THR A 411 14.84 -21.33 9.77
N THR A 412 15.00 -21.35 11.10
CA THR A 412 15.20 -20.12 11.90
C THR A 412 16.51 -19.40 11.52
N TYR A 413 17.63 -20.11 11.41
CA TYR A 413 18.91 -19.49 11.03
C TYR A 413 18.91 -19.02 9.58
N PHE A 414 18.26 -19.77 8.68
CA PHE A 414 18.06 -19.33 7.30
C PHE A 414 17.36 -17.96 7.27
N PHE A 415 16.24 -17.81 7.96
CA PHE A 415 15.50 -16.53 7.98
C PHE A 415 16.27 -15.42 8.68
N ARG A 416 17.04 -15.70 9.73
CA ARG A 416 17.92 -14.71 10.37
C ARG A 416 18.93 -14.09 9.38
N VAL A 417 19.48 -14.90 8.52
CA VAL A 417 20.40 -14.44 7.48
C VAL A 417 19.66 -13.80 6.33
N ALA A 418 18.57 -14.42 5.89
CA ALA A 418 17.79 -13.99 4.73
C ALA A 418 17.19 -12.59 4.92
N VAL A 419 16.69 -12.24 6.11
CA VAL A 419 16.10 -10.91 6.38
C VAL A 419 17.14 -9.77 6.32
N ILE A 420 18.43 -10.08 6.41
CA ILE A 420 19.51 -9.10 6.26
C ILE A 420 20.01 -9.06 4.81
N VAL A 421 20.30 -10.22 4.25
CA VAL A 421 20.94 -10.35 2.92
C VAL A 421 19.93 -10.16 1.79
N GLY A 422 18.72 -10.70 1.94
CA GLY A 422 17.67 -10.66 0.93
C GLY A 422 17.30 -9.25 0.46
N PRO A 423 17.03 -8.27 1.35
CA PRO A 423 16.76 -6.89 0.98
C PRO A 423 17.89 -6.23 0.19
N ILE A 424 19.14 -6.52 0.54
CA ILE A 424 20.32 -5.99 -0.18
C ILE A 424 20.35 -6.54 -1.60
N ILE A 425 20.16 -7.85 -1.76
CA ILE A 425 20.07 -8.49 -3.08
C ILE A 425 18.89 -7.89 -3.87
N GLY A 426 17.72 -7.78 -3.24
CA GLY A 426 16.52 -7.20 -3.87
C GLY A 426 16.75 -5.77 -4.38
N PHE A 427 17.39 -4.93 -3.56
CA PHE A 427 17.79 -3.58 -3.95
C PHE A 427 18.70 -3.57 -5.18
N VAL A 428 19.79 -4.34 -5.15
CA VAL A 428 20.80 -4.37 -6.22
C VAL A 428 20.19 -4.88 -7.52
N VAL A 429 19.43 -5.97 -7.47
CA VAL A 429 18.76 -6.57 -8.64
C VAL A 429 17.76 -5.59 -9.23
N ALA A 430 16.87 -5.02 -8.43
CA ALA A 430 15.86 -4.08 -8.90
C ALA A 430 16.49 -2.83 -9.53
N LYS A 431 17.51 -2.25 -8.88
CA LYS A 431 18.24 -1.11 -9.42
C LYS A 431 18.89 -1.43 -10.79
N ARG A 432 19.55 -2.59 -10.91
CA ARG A 432 20.18 -3.01 -12.18
C ARG A 432 19.17 -3.22 -13.29
N ILE A 433 18.03 -3.83 -12.99
CA ILE A 433 16.92 -4.00 -13.95
C ILE A 433 16.41 -2.64 -14.42
N CYS A 434 16.18 -1.70 -13.50
CA CYS A 434 15.74 -0.34 -13.86
C CYS A 434 16.72 0.36 -14.80
N LEU A 435 18.03 0.28 -14.52
CA LEU A 435 19.06 0.90 -15.36
C LEU A 435 19.16 0.23 -16.73
N GLY A 436 19.03 -1.10 -16.83
CA GLY A 436 18.96 -1.82 -18.09
C GLY A 436 17.75 -1.39 -18.93
N LEU A 437 16.59 -1.25 -18.29
CA LEU A 437 15.37 -0.76 -18.95
C LEU A 437 15.46 0.72 -19.39
N GLN A 438 16.18 1.58 -18.64
CA GLN A 438 16.44 2.97 -19.08
C GLN A 438 17.33 3.01 -20.33
N ARG A 439 18.36 2.17 -20.41
CA ARG A 439 19.22 2.08 -21.61
C ARG A 439 18.40 1.65 -22.82
N ARG A 440 17.56 0.63 -22.67
CA ARG A 440 16.67 0.19 -23.74
C ARG A 440 15.66 1.27 -24.14
N ASP A 441 15.11 2.02 -23.19
CA ASP A 441 14.21 3.14 -23.47
C ASP A 441 14.95 4.23 -24.29
N ARG A 442 16.22 4.51 -23.97
CA ARG A 442 17.05 5.45 -24.73
C ARG A 442 17.30 4.95 -26.15
N GLU A 443 17.72 3.69 -26.32
CA GLU A 443 17.92 3.07 -27.64
C GLU A 443 16.62 3.10 -28.46
N THR A 444 15.47 2.81 -27.85
CA THR A 444 14.16 2.90 -28.53
C THR A 444 13.82 4.33 -28.96
N LEU A 445 14.22 5.34 -28.18
CA LEU A 445 14.00 6.73 -28.55
C LEU A 445 14.93 7.16 -29.69
N GLU A 446 16.21 6.76 -29.65
CA GLU A 446 17.25 7.09 -30.67
C GLU A 446 17.04 6.37 -32.00
N HIS A 447 16.66 5.08 -31.97
CA HIS A 447 16.69 4.20 -33.15
C HIS A 447 15.34 3.56 -33.52
N GLY A 448 14.31 3.71 -32.67
CA GLY A 448 13.04 3.00 -32.82
C GLY A 448 13.09 1.56 -32.30
N TYR A 449 12.12 0.74 -32.72
CA TYR A 449 12.02 -0.67 -32.31
C TYR A 449 12.71 -1.59 -33.29
N GLU A 450 13.48 -2.55 -32.80
CA GLU A 450 14.00 -3.67 -33.60
C GLU A 450 12.84 -4.42 -34.27
N SER A 451 12.84 -4.53 -35.58
CA SER A 451 11.77 -5.20 -36.33
C SER A 451 11.99 -6.71 -36.46
N GLY A 452 13.19 -7.19 -36.18
CA GLY A 452 13.64 -8.55 -36.47
C GLY A 452 13.80 -8.84 -37.96
N THR A 453 13.68 -7.81 -38.83
CA THR A 453 13.86 -7.92 -40.27
C THR A 453 15.28 -7.48 -40.62
N ILE A 454 16.08 -8.40 -41.19
CA ILE A 454 17.41 -8.12 -41.67
C ILE A 454 17.33 -7.84 -43.18
N GLN A 455 17.82 -6.68 -43.62
CA GLN A 455 17.87 -6.29 -45.01
C GLN A 455 19.33 -6.21 -45.48
N GLN A 456 19.62 -6.82 -46.64
CA GLN A 456 20.92 -6.66 -47.26
C GLN A 456 20.91 -5.40 -48.12
N LEU A 457 21.86 -4.50 -47.88
CA LEU A 457 22.07 -3.31 -48.68
C LEU A 457 22.76 -3.66 -50.01
N PRO A 458 22.68 -2.79 -51.05
CA PRO A 458 23.40 -2.98 -52.31
C PRO A 458 24.93 -3.09 -52.15
N SER A 459 25.48 -2.56 -51.05
CA SER A 459 26.87 -2.71 -50.65
C SER A 459 27.26 -4.12 -50.19
N GLY A 460 26.25 -5.02 -49.97
CA GLY A 460 26.46 -6.34 -49.39
C GLY A 460 26.36 -6.37 -47.84
N GLU A 461 26.27 -5.22 -47.21
CA GLU A 461 26.12 -5.09 -45.76
C GLU A 461 24.69 -5.48 -45.30
N PHE A 462 24.59 -6.12 -44.16
CA PHE A 462 23.30 -6.47 -43.55
C PHE A 462 22.97 -5.47 -42.46
N ILE A 463 21.77 -4.87 -42.54
CA ILE A 463 21.23 -3.96 -41.53
C ILE A 463 19.95 -4.53 -40.96
N GLU A 464 19.72 -4.31 -39.70
CA GLU A 464 18.42 -4.55 -39.09
C GLU A 464 17.51 -3.34 -39.33
N VAL A 465 16.29 -3.62 -39.82
CA VAL A 465 15.30 -2.55 -40.08
C VAL A 465 14.58 -2.23 -38.78
N HIS A 466 14.69 -1.00 -38.31
CA HIS A 466 13.98 -0.51 -37.14
C HIS A 466 12.61 0.04 -37.54
N LYS A 467 11.61 -0.19 -36.66
CA LYS A 467 10.27 0.41 -36.79
C LYS A 467 10.20 1.68 -35.96
N GLU A 468 9.56 2.68 -36.50
CA GLU A 468 9.33 3.95 -35.83
C GLU A 468 8.53 3.76 -34.54
N SER A 469 8.87 4.53 -33.52
CA SER A 469 8.11 4.61 -32.29
C SER A 469 6.83 5.42 -32.48
N SER A 470 5.70 4.96 -31.93
CA SER A 470 4.46 5.74 -31.96
C SER A 470 4.64 7.07 -31.20
N ALA A 471 3.90 8.11 -31.60
CA ALA A 471 3.92 9.40 -30.91
C ALA A 471 3.60 9.27 -29.39
N GLU A 472 2.70 8.35 -29.01
CA GLU A 472 2.41 8.07 -27.59
C GLU A 472 3.64 7.49 -26.88
N THR A 473 4.37 6.57 -27.52
CA THR A 473 5.62 6.01 -26.98
C THR A 473 6.68 7.08 -26.80
N VAL A 474 6.90 7.91 -27.83
CA VAL A 474 7.85 9.03 -27.78
C VAL A 474 7.52 9.94 -26.60
N HIS A 475 6.27 10.39 -26.46
CA HIS A 475 5.84 11.23 -25.34
C HIS A 475 6.07 10.57 -23.98
N VAL A 476 5.87 9.25 -23.87
CA VAL A 476 6.12 8.51 -22.62
C VAL A 476 7.61 8.47 -22.31
N LEU A 477 8.47 8.29 -23.29
CA LEU A 477 9.93 8.23 -23.12
C LEU A 477 10.52 9.61 -22.78
N GLU A 478 10.11 10.66 -23.51
CA GLU A 478 10.53 12.06 -23.28
C GLU A 478 10.02 12.64 -21.95
N SER A 479 8.97 12.06 -21.37
CA SER A 479 8.43 12.51 -20.09
C SER A 479 9.33 12.21 -18.88
N LYS A 480 10.47 11.57 -19.08
CA LYS A 480 11.47 11.38 -18.04
C LYS A 480 11.99 12.75 -17.60
N GLU A 481 11.59 13.16 -16.38
CA GLU A 481 12.17 14.35 -15.76
C GLU A 481 13.65 14.06 -15.45
N GLU A 482 14.54 14.77 -16.09
CA GLU A 482 15.95 14.70 -15.72
C GLU A 482 16.14 15.39 -14.39
N VAL A 483 16.62 14.65 -13.41
CA VAL A 483 17.22 15.21 -12.22
C VAL A 483 18.67 15.47 -12.61
N ASP A 484 19.05 16.74 -12.70
CA ASP A 484 20.43 17.12 -13.04
C ASP A 484 21.41 16.28 -12.21
N ARG A 485 22.42 15.73 -12.88
CA ARG A 485 23.50 15.02 -12.19
C ARG A 485 24.16 16.02 -11.27
N ILE A 486 23.99 15.82 -9.97
CA ILE A 486 24.68 16.64 -8.99
C ILE A 486 26.11 16.10 -8.92
N ASP A 487 27.00 16.72 -9.70
CA ASP A 487 28.41 16.36 -9.70
C ASP A 487 29.03 16.74 -8.35
N ALA A 488 29.81 15.82 -7.80
CA ALA A 488 30.44 16.00 -6.49
C ALA A 488 31.40 17.22 -6.46
N GLU A 489 31.91 17.67 -7.61
CA GLU A 489 32.77 18.85 -7.74
C GLU A 489 31.98 20.16 -7.68
N THR A 490 30.75 20.19 -8.20
CA THR A 490 29.87 21.38 -8.15
C THR A 490 29.39 21.67 -6.72
N ILE A 491 29.35 20.65 -5.88
CA ILE A 491 28.89 20.74 -4.49
C ILE A 491 29.86 21.51 -3.58
N SER A 492 31.13 21.60 -3.95
CA SER A 492 32.17 22.24 -3.12
C SER A 492 32.20 23.76 -3.19
N SER A 493 31.56 24.39 -4.17
CA SER A 493 31.77 25.81 -4.51
C SER A 493 30.50 26.70 -4.49
N VAL A 494 29.29 26.17 -4.27
CA VAL A 494 28.06 26.98 -4.48
C VAL A 494 27.28 27.20 -3.19
N GLU A 495 26.91 28.44 -2.93
CA GLU A 495 25.79 28.82 -2.08
C GLU A 495 24.50 28.18 -2.63
N ALA A 496 23.60 27.76 -1.73
CA ALA A 496 22.35 27.14 -2.11
C ALA A 496 21.60 27.98 -3.15
N ALA A 497 21.82 27.67 -4.41
CA ALA A 497 21.11 28.26 -5.53
C ALA A 497 19.99 27.30 -5.93
N THR A 498 18.77 27.79 -5.94
CA THR A 498 17.66 27.08 -6.57
C THR A 498 17.80 27.31 -8.08
N ASP A 499 17.89 26.23 -8.87
CA ASP A 499 17.90 26.34 -10.33
C ASP A 499 16.56 26.92 -10.84
N ALA A 500 16.53 27.32 -12.12
CA ALA A 500 15.32 27.85 -12.77
C ALA A 500 14.11 26.88 -12.73
N ASN A 501 14.34 25.61 -12.41
CA ASN A 501 13.35 24.53 -12.32
C ASN A 501 12.89 24.24 -10.88
N GLY A 502 13.43 24.93 -9.86
CA GLY A 502 13.05 24.78 -8.45
C GLY A 502 13.72 23.61 -7.73
N VAL A 503 14.87 23.13 -8.23
CA VAL A 503 15.72 22.14 -7.55
C VAL A 503 16.81 22.88 -6.76
N GLU A 504 16.86 22.65 -5.44
CA GLU A 504 17.92 23.21 -4.59
C GLU A 504 19.19 22.36 -4.70
N ALA A 505 20.28 22.94 -5.19
CA ALA A 505 21.60 22.36 -5.06
C ALA A 505 21.97 22.21 -3.58
N PRO A 506 22.39 21.03 -3.09
CA PRO A 506 22.75 20.85 -1.69
C PRO A 506 24.02 21.61 -1.35
N ALA A 507 23.93 22.64 -0.52
CA ALA A 507 25.09 23.36 0.01
C ALA A 507 25.94 22.40 0.88
N ALA A 508 27.23 22.24 0.56
CA ALA A 508 28.15 21.31 1.24
C ALA A 508 28.67 21.84 2.59
N ARG A 509 28.04 22.85 3.17
CA ARG A 509 28.46 23.43 4.45
C ARG A 509 28.10 22.52 5.64
N GLY A 510 29.12 22.16 6.44
CA GLY A 510 28.97 21.32 7.63
C GLY A 510 28.76 19.82 7.32
N LEU A 511 28.70 19.00 8.38
CA LEU A 511 28.57 17.53 8.28
C LEU A 511 27.26 17.11 7.58
N LYS A 512 26.15 17.78 7.90
CA LYS A 512 24.81 17.51 7.32
C LYS A 512 24.79 17.80 5.81
N GLY A 513 25.40 18.93 5.38
CA GLY A 513 25.49 19.28 3.96
C GLY A 513 26.34 18.29 3.17
N ARG A 514 27.51 17.89 3.71
CA ARG A 514 28.37 16.89 3.07
C ARG A 514 27.71 15.52 2.96
N LEU A 515 26.94 15.10 3.97
CA LEU A 515 26.17 13.85 3.94
C LEU A 515 25.08 13.90 2.88
N ARG A 516 24.30 15.01 2.84
CA ARG A 516 23.25 15.20 1.82
C ARG A 516 23.83 15.15 0.41
N ALA A 517 24.94 15.83 0.18
CA ALA A 517 25.63 15.83 -1.10
C ALA A 517 26.07 14.43 -1.56
N LYS A 518 26.69 13.65 -0.67
CA LYS A 518 27.07 12.26 -0.97
C LYS A 518 25.86 11.38 -1.28
N LEU A 519 24.76 11.55 -0.53
CA LEU A 519 23.52 10.81 -0.76
C LEU A 519 22.85 11.21 -2.07
N ALA A 520 22.81 12.51 -2.41
CA ALA A 520 22.27 13.01 -3.66
C ALA A 520 23.04 12.47 -4.87
N HIS A 521 24.37 12.53 -4.82
CA HIS A 521 25.22 11.93 -5.84
C HIS A 521 24.98 10.42 -5.97
N TRP A 522 24.97 9.69 -4.84
CA TRP A 522 24.68 8.24 -4.87
C TRP A 522 23.30 7.93 -5.44
N TYR A 523 22.30 8.79 -5.20
CA TYR A 523 20.93 8.61 -5.67
C TYR A 523 20.82 8.76 -7.20
N THR A 524 21.57 9.67 -7.80
CA THR A 524 21.41 10.10 -9.20
C THR A 524 22.50 9.59 -10.14
N LYS A 525 23.71 9.29 -9.65
CA LYS A 525 24.93 9.05 -10.47
C LYS A 525 24.80 7.99 -11.56
N ASP A 526 23.97 6.97 -11.35
CA ASP A 526 23.84 5.83 -12.28
C ASP A 526 22.68 6.03 -13.27
N ASN A 527 21.87 7.10 -13.15
CA ASN A 527 20.75 7.36 -14.05
C ASN A 527 21.24 7.57 -15.47
N VAL A 528 20.55 6.97 -16.45
CA VAL A 528 20.83 7.15 -17.86
C VAL A 528 20.27 8.51 -18.29
N SER A 529 21.10 9.41 -18.84
CA SER A 529 20.65 10.69 -19.40
C SER A 529 20.00 10.49 -20.76
N PHE A 530 18.94 11.25 -21.01
CA PHE A 530 18.26 11.34 -22.31
C PHE A 530 18.50 12.71 -22.95
N GLU A 531 19.36 13.51 -22.36
CA GLU A 531 19.74 14.82 -22.86
C GLU A 531 20.42 14.71 -24.23
N GLY A 532 20.00 15.52 -25.21
CA GLY A 532 20.53 15.50 -26.56
C GLY A 532 20.05 14.33 -27.43
N VAL A 533 19.11 13.51 -26.95
CA VAL A 533 18.50 12.43 -27.73
C VAL A 533 17.36 13.01 -28.57
N GLU A 534 17.49 13.00 -29.88
CA GLU A 534 16.40 13.30 -30.82
C GLU A 534 15.59 12.02 -31.10
N ALA A 535 14.26 12.11 -30.97
CA ALA A 535 13.39 10.97 -31.23
C ALA A 535 13.42 10.59 -32.72
N HIS A 536 13.63 9.31 -33.02
CA HIS A 536 13.54 8.77 -34.38
C HIS A 536 12.08 8.82 -34.86
N THR A 537 11.72 9.91 -35.51
CA THR A 537 10.40 10.17 -36.10
C THR A 537 10.50 10.08 -37.62
N GLY A 538 10.84 8.98 -38.22
CA GLY A 538 10.75 8.66 -39.67
C GLY A 538 11.03 9.74 -40.76
N HIS A 539 11.11 11.01 -40.38
CA HIS A 539 11.31 12.11 -41.33
C HIS A 539 12.74 12.27 -41.87
N HIS A 540 13.73 11.55 -41.30
CA HIS A 540 15.13 11.70 -41.71
C HIS A 540 15.62 10.72 -42.81
N LEU A 541 14.78 9.77 -43.23
CA LEU A 541 15.18 8.81 -44.30
C LEU A 541 15.03 9.35 -45.76
N HIS A 542 14.61 10.60 -45.96
CA HIS A 542 14.46 11.18 -47.31
C HIS A 542 15.55 12.14 -47.75
N HIS A 543 16.60 12.38 -46.98
CA HIS A 543 17.71 13.25 -47.40
C HIS A 543 18.95 12.52 -47.97
N GLY A 544 18.85 11.24 -48.28
CA GLY A 544 19.92 10.45 -48.91
C GLY A 544 19.63 9.92 -50.30
N ALA A 545 18.51 10.28 -50.94
CA ALA A 545 18.21 9.90 -52.32
C ALA A 545 18.60 11.03 -53.27
N ALA A 546 19.78 10.86 -53.88
CA ALA A 546 20.27 11.42 -55.13
C ALA A 546 19.50 12.59 -55.77
N GLU A 547 20.12 13.76 -55.82
CA GLU A 547 19.99 14.67 -56.96
C GLU A 547 20.38 13.95 -58.25
N GLU A 548 19.43 13.29 -58.90
CA GLU A 548 19.57 12.99 -60.34
C GLU A 548 19.45 14.31 -61.13
N LYS A 549 20.57 14.78 -61.64
CA LYS A 549 20.63 15.88 -62.58
C LYS A 549 19.84 15.46 -63.81
N GLU A 550 18.75 16.15 -64.12
CA GLU A 550 18.14 16.13 -65.43
C GLU A 550 19.15 16.59 -66.49
N PRO A 551 19.28 15.88 -67.60
CA PRO A 551 20.11 16.34 -68.70
C PRO A 551 19.46 17.52 -69.45
N ALA A 552 20.22 18.58 -69.61
CA ALA A 552 19.86 19.75 -70.42
C ALA A 552 19.41 19.33 -71.82
N GLN A 553 18.15 19.60 -72.19
CA GLN A 553 17.71 19.60 -73.55
C GLN A 553 18.12 20.93 -74.23
N ALA A 554 19.02 20.81 -75.18
CA ALA A 554 19.27 21.83 -76.17
C ALA A 554 18.19 21.72 -77.25
N HIS A 555 17.42 22.76 -77.44
CA HIS A 555 17.02 23.48 -78.65
C HIS A 555 15.87 24.44 -78.34
#